data_d3738d0767187141595a1187a1956334
#
_entry.id   d3738d0767187141595a1187a1956334
#
_cell.length_a   1.000
_cell.length_b   1.000
_cell.length_c   1.000
_cell.angle_alpha   90.00
_cell.angle_beta   90.00
_cell.angle_gamma   90.00
#
_symmetry.space_group_name_H-M   'P 1'
#
loop_
_entity.id
_entity.type
_entity.pdbx_description
1 polymer ?
#
loop_
_entity_poly.entity_id
_entity_poly.type
_entity_poly.pdbx_seq_one_letter_code
_entity_poly.pdbx_strand_id
1 'polypeptide(L)'
;MEEYYYRARIICGDLNEGYKNPVEIRSYIETLIDDEVPDDLVISQPFYTDYGKNIHFGKNVYINSGCQFQDQGGIWIGDNALIGHGVILATIDHDLVTRERIISPIHIGKDVWLGAGVIVTRGVTIGDGASVAAGAVVTEDVPPGALVGGIPAKILK
;
A
#
# COMPACT_ATOMS: atom_id res chain seq x y z
N MET A 1 17.40 -5.03 11.15
CA MET A 1 16.36 -5.30 10.12
C MET A 1 15.44 -6.46 10.51
N GLU A 2 15.95 -7.60 10.95
CA GLU A 2 15.11 -8.72 11.42
C GLU A 2 14.16 -8.35 12.56
N GLU A 3 14.60 -7.54 13.51
CA GLU A 3 13.78 -7.08 14.63
C GLU A 3 12.50 -6.37 14.18
N TYR A 4 12.58 -5.54 13.13
CA TYR A 4 11.41 -4.81 12.58
C TYR A 4 10.42 -5.74 11.90
N TYR A 5 10.90 -6.78 11.21
CA TYR A 5 10.03 -7.81 10.63
C TYR A 5 9.23 -8.55 11.69
N TYR A 6 9.88 -9.00 12.75
CA TYR A 6 9.18 -9.68 13.85
C TYR A 6 8.19 -8.77 14.53
N ARG A 7 8.58 -7.50 14.76
CA ARG A 7 7.71 -6.48 15.33
C ARG A 7 6.47 -6.26 14.47
N ALA A 8 6.63 -6.03 13.17
CA ALA A 8 5.51 -5.82 12.25
C ALA A 8 4.56 -7.03 12.22
N ARG A 9 5.11 -8.24 12.18
CA ARG A 9 4.29 -9.48 12.19
C ARG A 9 3.49 -9.64 13.48
N ILE A 10 4.07 -9.33 14.63
CA ILE A 10 3.36 -9.38 15.92
C ILE A 10 2.22 -8.36 15.93
N ILE A 11 2.51 -7.10 15.57
CA ILE A 11 1.50 -6.03 15.57
C ILE A 11 0.39 -6.34 14.57
N CYS A 12 0.71 -6.79 13.35
CA CYS A 12 -0.31 -7.20 12.38
C CYS A 12 -1.11 -8.42 12.86
N GLY A 13 -0.50 -9.36 13.56
CA GLY A 13 -1.18 -10.49 14.17
C GLY A 13 -2.25 -10.01 15.17
N ASP A 14 -1.85 -9.17 16.10
CA ASP A 14 -2.74 -8.61 17.12
C ASP A 14 -3.83 -7.70 16.50
N LEU A 15 -3.46 -6.87 15.52
CA LEU A 15 -4.41 -6.06 14.76
C LEU A 15 -5.50 -6.91 14.12
N ASN A 16 -5.13 -8.04 13.53
CA ASN A 16 -6.04 -8.89 12.76
C ASN A 16 -6.80 -9.91 13.61
N GLU A 17 -6.51 -10.02 14.90
CA GLU A 17 -7.21 -10.92 15.81
C GLU A 17 -8.53 -10.30 16.29
N GLY A 18 -9.65 -10.86 15.85
CA GLY A 18 -10.99 -10.39 16.22
C GLY A 18 -11.34 -9.01 15.61
N TYR A 19 -12.55 -8.56 15.91
CA TYR A 19 -13.01 -7.24 15.45
C TYR A 19 -12.34 -6.11 16.23
N LYS A 20 -11.91 -5.09 15.51
CA LYS A 20 -11.41 -3.83 16.06
C LYS A 20 -12.20 -2.65 15.46
N ASN A 21 -12.56 -1.68 16.27
CA ASN A 21 -13.18 -0.46 15.77
C ASN A 21 -12.13 0.46 15.09
N PRO A 22 -12.56 1.48 14.33
CA PRO A 22 -11.62 2.34 13.59
C PRO A 22 -10.57 3.06 14.46
N VAL A 23 -10.91 3.42 15.70
CA VAL A 23 -9.97 4.08 16.62
C VAL A 23 -8.88 3.09 17.07
N GLU A 24 -9.28 1.86 17.42
CA GLU A 24 -8.34 0.81 17.79
C GLU A 24 -7.40 0.48 16.62
N ILE A 25 -7.93 0.37 15.39
CA ILE A 25 -7.12 0.11 14.19
C ILE A 25 -6.08 1.21 14.00
N ARG A 26 -6.48 2.50 14.08
CA ARG A 26 -5.51 3.60 13.97
C ARG A 26 -4.41 3.51 15.02
N SER A 27 -4.74 3.20 16.26
CA SER A 27 -3.74 3.02 17.33
C SER A 27 -2.73 1.91 17.02
N TYR A 28 -3.18 0.80 16.43
CA TYR A 28 -2.26 -0.25 15.95
C TYR A 28 -1.37 0.23 14.82
N ILE A 29 -1.92 1.01 13.87
CA ILE A 29 -1.15 1.55 12.76
C ILE A 29 -0.10 2.56 13.25
N GLU A 30 -0.46 3.46 14.17
CA GLU A 30 0.48 4.39 14.82
C GLU A 30 1.62 3.64 15.51
N THR A 31 1.28 2.59 16.25
CA THR A 31 2.30 1.71 16.85
C THR A 31 3.19 1.07 15.79
N LEU A 32 2.61 0.63 14.69
CA LEU A 32 3.31 -0.06 13.60
C LEU A 32 4.30 0.87 12.90
N ILE A 33 3.86 2.08 12.52
CA ILE A 33 4.70 3.04 11.80
C ILE A 33 5.59 3.88 12.72
N ASP A 34 5.30 3.88 14.05
CA ASP A 34 5.99 4.69 15.07
C ASP A 34 5.85 6.19 14.81
N ASP A 35 4.64 6.60 14.39
CA ASP A 35 4.27 7.98 14.07
C ASP A 35 2.74 8.14 14.19
N GLU A 36 2.25 9.39 14.23
CA GLU A 36 0.83 9.69 14.20
C GLU A 36 0.24 9.49 12.80
N VAL A 37 -1.03 9.08 12.75
CA VAL A 37 -1.79 8.99 11.49
C VAL A 37 -2.96 9.98 11.50
N PRO A 38 -3.44 10.43 10.32
CA PRO A 38 -4.64 11.27 10.26
C PRO A 38 -5.86 10.61 10.91
N ASP A 39 -6.64 11.39 11.66
CA ASP A 39 -7.86 10.91 12.34
C ASP A 39 -8.90 10.33 11.38
N ASP A 40 -8.86 10.74 10.12
CA ASP A 40 -9.75 10.30 9.05
C ASP A 40 -9.23 9.10 8.25
N LEU A 41 -8.07 8.52 8.63
CA LEU A 41 -7.57 7.28 8.05
C LEU A 41 -8.49 6.12 8.40
N VAL A 42 -8.93 5.39 7.38
CA VAL A 42 -9.73 4.18 7.54
C VAL A 42 -8.99 2.99 6.93
N ILE A 43 -8.74 1.97 7.73
CA ILE A 43 -8.19 0.69 7.29
C ILE A 43 -9.11 -0.42 7.76
N SER A 44 -9.51 -1.30 6.83
CA SER A 44 -10.32 -2.48 7.14
C SER A 44 -9.42 -3.71 7.33
N GLN A 45 -9.69 -4.47 8.39
CA GLN A 45 -9.00 -5.74 8.65
C GLN A 45 -9.38 -6.81 7.62
N PRO A 46 -8.48 -7.78 7.35
CA PRO A 46 -7.09 -7.83 7.79
C PRO A 46 -6.19 -6.88 6.99
N PHE A 47 -5.12 -6.42 7.61
CA PHE A 47 -4.07 -5.61 7.00
C PHE A 47 -2.71 -6.20 7.34
N TYR A 48 -1.80 -6.22 6.37
CA TYR A 48 -0.46 -6.78 6.54
C TYR A 48 0.60 -5.84 6.00
N THR A 49 1.71 -5.77 6.73
CA THR A 49 2.96 -5.18 6.25
C THR A 49 4.13 -5.98 6.78
N ASP A 50 5.27 -5.91 6.10
CA ASP A 50 6.45 -6.68 6.49
C ASP A 50 7.48 -5.88 7.30
N TYR A 51 7.51 -4.55 7.17
CA TYR A 51 8.43 -3.68 7.89
C TYR A 51 7.70 -2.68 8.81
N GLY A 52 6.70 -2.01 8.30
CA GLY A 52 5.75 -1.17 9.02
C GLY A 52 6.19 0.27 9.26
N LYS A 53 7.45 0.63 9.06
CA LYS A 53 7.96 1.97 9.39
C LYS A 53 8.06 2.95 8.22
N ASN A 54 7.80 2.48 7.00
CA ASN A 54 7.96 3.30 5.79
C ASN A 54 6.64 3.50 5.04
N ILE A 55 5.52 3.58 5.76
CA ILE A 55 4.23 3.89 5.18
C ILE A 55 3.82 5.30 5.61
N HIS A 56 3.51 6.14 4.63
CA HIS A 56 3.13 7.54 4.84
C HIS A 56 1.74 7.78 4.29
N PHE A 57 0.82 8.22 5.14
CA PHE A 57 -0.58 8.43 4.79
C PHE A 57 -0.92 9.90 4.65
N GLY A 58 -1.60 10.26 3.57
CA GLY A 58 -2.30 11.52 3.43
C GLY A 58 -3.62 11.53 4.19
N LYS A 59 -4.41 12.58 4.02
CA LYS A 59 -5.73 12.75 4.64
C LYS A 59 -6.80 11.96 3.90
N ASN A 60 -7.84 11.54 4.62
CA ASN A 60 -9.01 10.87 4.07
C ASN A 60 -8.67 9.66 3.18
N VAL A 61 -7.68 8.87 3.59
CA VAL A 61 -7.28 7.64 2.90
C VAL A 61 -8.15 6.49 3.39
N TYR A 62 -8.65 5.70 2.44
CA TYR A 62 -9.41 4.48 2.71
C TYR A 62 -8.69 3.26 2.14
N ILE A 63 -8.39 2.28 3.00
CA ILE A 63 -7.76 1.01 2.64
C ILE A 63 -8.70 -0.13 2.99
N ASN A 64 -9.12 -0.86 1.98
CA ASN A 64 -10.04 -1.97 2.16
C ASN A 64 -9.32 -3.24 2.66
N SER A 65 -10.08 -4.25 3.05
CA SER A 65 -9.57 -5.46 3.69
C SER A 65 -8.66 -6.31 2.78
N GLY A 66 -7.70 -6.99 3.41
CA GLY A 66 -6.81 -7.93 2.74
C GLY A 66 -5.60 -7.30 2.05
N CYS A 67 -5.36 -6.02 2.24
CA CYS A 67 -4.21 -5.35 1.65
C CYS A 67 -2.90 -5.80 2.29
N GLN A 68 -1.84 -5.88 1.45
CA GLN A 68 -0.51 -6.32 1.85
C GLN A 68 0.53 -5.34 1.32
N PHE A 69 1.25 -4.70 2.24
CA PHE A 69 2.26 -3.69 1.89
C PHE A 69 3.65 -4.21 2.23
N GLN A 70 4.51 -4.29 1.24
CA GLN A 70 5.93 -4.53 1.43
C GLN A 70 6.63 -3.17 1.39
N ASP A 71 6.80 -2.57 2.56
CA ASP A 71 7.07 -1.14 2.70
C ASP A 71 8.54 -0.76 2.93
N GLN A 72 9.50 -1.69 2.81
CA GLN A 72 10.92 -1.38 3.07
C GLN A 72 11.46 -0.24 2.20
N GLY A 73 10.99 -0.13 0.95
CA GLY A 73 11.40 0.93 0.02
C GLY A 73 10.69 2.26 0.22
N GLY A 74 9.66 2.28 1.09
CA GLY A 74 8.79 3.42 1.31
C GLY A 74 7.55 3.42 0.43
N ILE A 75 6.40 3.68 1.06
CA ILE A 75 5.10 3.81 0.41
C ILE A 75 4.47 5.13 0.83
N TRP A 76 4.19 5.98 -0.13
CA TRP A 76 3.49 7.25 0.08
C TRP A 76 2.12 7.18 -0.54
N ILE A 77 1.08 7.48 0.24
CA ILE A 77 -0.32 7.45 -0.19
C ILE A 77 -0.89 8.85 -0.02
N GLY A 78 -1.28 9.46 -1.12
CA GLY A 78 -1.80 10.83 -1.17
C GLY A 78 -3.22 10.95 -0.63
N ASP A 79 -3.65 12.20 -0.43
CA ASP A 79 -4.97 12.52 0.10
C ASP A 79 -6.09 11.92 -0.75
N ASN A 80 -7.18 11.51 -0.11
CA ASN A 80 -8.38 10.96 -0.72
C ASN A 80 -8.15 9.67 -1.53
N ALA A 81 -7.05 8.96 -1.36
CA ALA A 81 -6.81 7.72 -2.07
C ALA A 81 -7.77 6.62 -1.60
N LEU A 82 -8.31 5.87 -2.55
CA LEU A 82 -9.17 4.71 -2.32
C LEU A 82 -8.43 3.45 -2.74
N ILE A 83 -8.10 2.59 -1.79
CA ILE A 83 -7.39 1.34 -2.01
C ILE A 83 -8.36 0.18 -1.87
N GLY A 84 -8.60 -0.55 -2.95
CA GLY A 84 -9.53 -1.68 -3.00
C GLY A 84 -9.06 -2.90 -2.22
N HIS A 85 -9.94 -3.89 -2.08
CA HIS A 85 -9.65 -5.15 -1.40
C HIS A 85 -8.44 -5.86 -1.99
N GLY A 86 -7.58 -6.40 -1.12
CA GLY A 86 -6.50 -7.30 -1.53
C GLY A 86 -5.43 -6.63 -2.41
N VAL A 87 -5.29 -5.32 -2.36
CA VAL A 87 -4.22 -4.60 -3.07
C VAL A 87 -2.87 -4.96 -2.48
N ILE A 88 -1.89 -5.20 -3.35
CA ILE A 88 -0.50 -5.45 -2.97
C ILE A 88 0.38 -4.31 -3.47
N LEU A 89 1.12 -3.68 -2.55
CA LEU A 89 2.15 -2.70 -2.86
C LEU A 89 3.51 -3.30 -2.51
N ALA A 90 4.31 -3.62 -3.54
CA ALA A 90 5.58 -4.34 -3.39
C ALA A 90 6.76 -3.44 -3.76
N THR A 91 7.50 -2.93 -2.76
CA THR A 91 8.65 -2.04 -2.98
C THR A 91 9.96 -2.78 -3.22
N ILE A 92 9.95 -4.11 -3.17
CA ILE A 92 11.14 -4.95 -3.36
C ILE A 92 10.94 -5.88 -4.53
N ASP A 93 12.00 -6.03 -5.28
CA ASP A 93 12.17 -7.04 -6.32
C ASP A 93 13.54 -7.69 -6.17
N HIS A 94 13.85 -8.69 -6.97
CA HIS A 94 15.13 -9.36 -6.99
C HIS A 94 15.74 -9.35 -8.39
N ASP A 95 17.03 -9.05 -8.48
CA ASP A 95 17.77 -9.26 -9.72
C ASP A 95 17.65 -10.72 -10.15
N LEU A 96 17.37 -10.96 -11.42
CA LEU A 96 17.08 -12.30 -11.91
C LEU A 96 18.30 -13.23 -11.91
N VAL A 97 19.51 -12.67 -11.90
CA VAL A 97 20.77 -13.41 -11.95
C VAL A 97 21.40 -13.49 -10.56
N THR A 98 21.63 -12.34 -9.92
CA THR A 98 22.34 -12.28 -8.63
C THR A 98 21.44 -12.56 -7.45
N ARG A 99 20.11 -12.43 -7.62
CA ARG A 99 19.10 -12.50 -6.55
C ARG A 99 19.24 -11.40 -5.48
N GLU A 100 20.07 -10.42 -5.74
CA GLU A 100 20.18 -9.24 -4.89
C GLU A 100 18.86 -8.47 -4.88
N ARG A 101 18.52 -7.89 -3.72
CA ARG A 101 17.30 -7.10 -3.59
C ARG A 101 17.44 -5.77 -4.31
N ILE A 102 16.42 -5.43 -5.09
CA ILE A 102 16.26 -4.12 -5.72
C ILE A 102 15.09 -3.44 -5.00
N ILE A 103 15.38 -2.33 -4.33
CA ILE A 103 14.40 -1.63 -3.49
C ILE A 103 14.13 -0.25 -4.10
N SER A 104 12.86 0.09 -4.29
CA SER A 104 12.45 1.41 -4.80
C SER A 104 11.08 1.80 -4.24
N PRO A 105 10.85 3.09 -3.96
CA PRO A 105 9.61 3.55 -3.37
C PRO A 105 8.42 3.42 -4.31
N ILE A 106 7.21 3.38 -3.73
CA ILE A 106 5.95 3.51 -4.43
C ILE A 106 5.28 4.81 -3.99
N HIS A 107 4.80 5.59 -4.96
CA HIS A 107 4.05 6.81 -4.72
C HIS A 107 2.65 6.69 -5.33
N ILE A 108 1.64 6.79 -4.48
CA ILE A 108 0.23 6.87 -4.86
C ILE A 108 -0.19 8.33 -4.70
N GLY A 109 -0.61 8.97 -5.79
CA GLY A 109 -1.02 10.35 -5.80
C GLY A 109 -2.33 10.62 -5.07
N LYS A 110 -2.76 11.87 -5.07
CA LYS A 110 -4.06 12.31 -4.51
C LYS A 110 -5.21 11.83 -5.39
N ASP A 111 -6.36 11.57 -4.77
CA ASP A 111 -7.58 11.18 -5.47
C ASP A 111 -7.41 9.93 -6.38
N VAL A 112 -6.43 9.08 -6.09
CA VAL A 112 -6.18 7.83 -6.82
C VAL A 112 -7.15 6.75 -6.36
N TRP A 113 -7.65 5.98 -7.32
CA TRP A 113 -8.41 4.77 -7.04
C TRP A 113 -7.68 3.52 -7.55
N LEU A 114 -7.34 2.62 -6.63
CA LEU A 114 -6.87 1.27 -6.96
C LEU A 114 -8.02 0.28 -6.79
N GLY A 115 -8.42 -0.37 -7.88
CA GLY A 115 -9.43 -1.43 -7.86
C GLY A 115 -8.97 -2.67 -7.07
N ALA A 116 -9.91 -3.56 -6.74
CA ALA A 116 -9.60 -4.76 -5.98
C ALA A 116 -8.55 -5.64 -6.66
N GLY A 117 -7.63 -6.19 -5.87
CA GLY A 117 -6.60 -7.11 -6.34
C GLY A 117 -5.51 -6.48 -7.21
N VAL A 118 -5.42 -5.16 -7.27
CA VAL A 118 -4.34 -4.46 -7.97
C VAL A 118 -2.99 -4.77 -7.30
N ILE A 119 -1.98 -5.00 -8.12
CA ILE A 119 -0.59 -5.13 -7.67
C ILE A 119 0.21 -3.97 -8.25
N VAL A 120 0.93 -3.25 -7.39
CA VAL A 120 1.85 -2.18 -7.80
C VAL A 120 3.26 -2.62 -7.46
N THR A 121 4.14 -2.61 -8.46
CA THR A 121 5.53 -3.03 -8.28
C THR A 121 6.43 -1.85 -7.88
N ARG A 122 7.63 -2.17 -7.41
CA ARG A 122 8.62 -1.19 -6.94
C ARG A 122 8.85 -0.06 -7.94
N GLY A 123 9.10 1.12 -7.44
CA GLY A 123 9.51 2.30 -8.21
C GLY A 123 8.39 2.99 -8.98
N VAL A 124 7.15 2.49 -8.90
CA VAL A 124 6.01 3.05 -9.62
C VAL A 124 5.47 4.29 -8.92
N THR A 125 5.20 5.31 -9.72
CA THR A 125 4.42 6.49 -9.32
C THR A 125 3.08 6.47 -10.04
N ILE A 126 1.99 6.51 -9.27
CA ILE A 126 0.63 6.66 -9.81
C ILE A 126 0.21 8.12 -9.62
N GLY A 127 -0.01 8.80 -10.74
CA GLY A 127 -0.32 10.24 -10.76
C GLY A 127 -1.68 10.59 -10.16
N ASP A 128 -1.81 11.81 -9.71
CA ASP A 128 -3.04 12.32 -9.09
C ASP A 128 -4.29 12.06 -9.96
N GLY A 129 -5.38 11.62 -9.32
CA GLY A 129 -6.65 11.37 -10.00
C GLY A 129 -6.67 10.15 -10.92
N ALA A 130 -5.59 9.37 -10.98
CA ALA A 130 -5.56 8.15 -11.79
C ALA A 130 -6.42 7.05 -11.19
N SER A 131 -6.91 6.17 -12.04
CA SER A 131 -7.67 4.98 -11.65
C SER A 131 -7.02 3.72 -12.23
N VAL A 132 -6.93 2.69 -11.40
CA VAL A 132 -6.37 1.40 -11.81
C VAL A 132 -7.48 0.35 -11.72
N ALA A 133 -7.79 -0.29 -12.84
CA ALA A 133 -8.82 -1.31 -12.92
C ALA A 133 -8.48 -2.55 -12.06
N ALA A 134 -9.50 -3.18 -11.49
CA ALA A 134 -9.34 -4.36 -10.64
C ALA A 134 -8.50 -5.46 -11.33
N GLY A 135 -7.65 -6.11 -10.55
CA GLY A 135 -6.79 -7.20 -11.02
C GLY A 135 -5.61 -6.77 -11.88
N ALA A 136 -5.37 -5.48 -12.08
CA ALA A 136 -4.25 -5.00 -12.87
C ALA A 136 -2.92 -5.19 -12.13
N VAL A 137 -1.84 -5.36 -12.90
CA VAL A 137 -0.46 -5.34 -12.40
C VAL A 137 0.26 -4.14 -13.00
N VAL A 138 0.52 -3.14 -12.14
CA VAL A 138 1.14 -1.87 -12.55
C VAL A 138 2.65 -1.97 -12.39
N THR A 139 3.36 -1.94 -13.52
CA THR A 139 4.82 -2.08 -13.58
C THR A 139 5.54 -0.82 -14.08
N GLU A 140 4.79 0.17 -14.52
CA GLU A 140 5.27 1.45 -15.04
C GLU A 140 4.45 2.60 -14.43
N ASP A 141 5.01 3.81 -14.45
CA ASP A 141 4.32 4.99 -13.94
C ASP A 141 2.99 5.23 -14.66
N VAL A 142 2.01 5.70 -13.91
CA VAL A 142 0.67 6.01 -14.42
C VAL A 142 0.50 7.53 -14.45
N PRO A 143 0.20 8.11 -15.62
CA PRO A 143 -0.02 9.55 -15.73
C PRO A 143 -1.21 10.03 -14.88
N PRO A 144 -1.20 11.29 -14.41
CA PRO A 144 -2.34 11.88 -13.71
C PRO A 144 -3.64 11.77 -14.54
N GLY A 145 -4.73 11.42 -13.87
CA GLY A 145 -6.06 11.30 -14.47
C GLY A 145 -6.27 10.12 -15.42
N ALA A 146 -5.25 9.28 -15.66
CA ALA A 146 -5.37 8.15 -16.55
C ALA A 146 -6.18 7.00 -15.92
N LEU A 147 -6.89 6.25 -16.75
CA LEU A 147 -7.43 4.94 -16.44
C LEU A 147 -6.51 3.88 -17.05
N VAL A 148 -5.97 3.01 -16.22
CA VAL A 148 -5.14 1.88 -16.66
C VAL A 148 -5.72 0.54 -16.21
N GLY A 149 -5.38 -0.53 -16.91
CA GLY A 149 -5.82 -1.88 -16.56
C GLY A 149 -5.05 -2.96 -17.31
N GLY A 150 -5.19 -4.18 -16.84
CA GLY A 150 -4.56 -5.37 -17.45
C GLY A 150 -3.25 -5.78 -16.79
N ILE A 151 -2.62 -6.82 -17.34
CA ILE A 151 -1.35 -7.42 -16.89
C ILE A 151 -0.41 -7.58 -18.09
N PRO A 152 0.63 -6.73 -18.22
CA PRO A 152 0.88 -5.52 -17.45
C PRO A 152 -0.18 -4.44 -17.73
N ALA A 153 -0.41 -3.55 -16.78
CA ALA A 153 -1.38 -2.47 -16.92
C ALA A 153 -1.00 -1.53 -18.07
N LYS A 154 -1.99 -1.15 -18.88
CA LYS A 154 -1.85 -0.21 -20.01
C LYS A 154 -2.96 0.82 -19.93
N ILE A 155 -2.74 1.99 -20.54
CA ILE A 155 -3.73 3.08 -20.60
C ILE A 155 -4.95 2.59 -21.36
N LEU A 156 -6.14 2.75 -20.74
CA LEU A 156 -7.45 2.47 -21.32
C LEU A 156 -8.18 3.77 -21.73
N LYS A 157 -7.92 4.84 -21.00
CA LYS A 157 -8.40 6.22 -21.23
C LYS A 157 -7.41 7.22 -20.69
#